data_6d96fd2e2ab8891582b6ded737b30f44
#
_entry.id   6d96fd2e2ab8891582b6ded737b30f44
#
_cell.length_a   1.000
_cell.length_b   1.000
_cell.length_c   1.000
_cell.angle_alpha   90.00
_cell.angle_beta   90.00
_cell.angle_gamma   90.00
#
_symmetry.space_group_name_H-M   'P 1'
#
loop_
_entity.id
_entity.type
_entity.pdbx_description
1 polymer ?
#
loop_
_entity_poly.entity_id
_entity_poly.type
_entity_poly.pdbx_seq_one_letter_code
_entity_poly.pdbx_strand_id
1 'polypeptide(L)'
;MKIAIFCPNWVGDLVMATAAMRAVRDRYPRAEIIGIMRPYLAEVLEGTGLIDRELYHDPRGTNPAHRGWALSRQLRLEKINLGLLFPNSFRTALIAWAGGIERRVGFARDARRWFLTDALKPKSRKTPHPVIDEYWRLAAHVGCRTAG
;
A
#
# COMPACT_ATOMS: atom_id res chain seq x y z
N MET A 1 6.51 -15.72 0.28
CA MET A 1 6.65 -14.27 0.11
C MET A 1 5.47 -13.55 0.74
N LYS A 2 5.75 -12.49 1.46
CA LYS A 2 4.70 -11.64 2.06
C LYS A 2 4.73 -10.27 1.42
N ILE A 3 3.55 -9.79 1.01
CA ILE A 3 3.37 -8.49 0.38
C ILE A 3 2.42 -7.66 1.24
N ALA A 4 2.81 -6.44 1.57
CA ALA A 4 1.94 -5.48 2.24
C ALA A 4 1.45 -4.45 1.22
N ILE A 5 0.16 -4.22 1.17
CA ILE A 5 -0.44 -3.16 0.36
C ILE A 5 -1.02 -2.13 1.31
N PHE A 6 -0.42 -0.94 1.33
CA PHE A 6 -0.96 0.20 2.06
C PHE A 6 -2.06 0.80 1.19
N CYS A 7 -3.31 0.59 1.61
CA CYS A 7 -4.49 0.96 0.84
C CYS A 7 -4.77 2.47 0.93
N PRO A 8 -5.38 3.05 -0.11
CA PRO A 8 -5.86 4.43 -0.02
C PRO A 8 -6.86 4.62 1.12
N ASN A 9 -6.94 5.84 1.66
CA ASN A 9 -7.76 6.14 2.84
C ASN A 9 -9.24 6.41 2.53
N TRP A 10 -9.60 6.51 1.26
CA TRP A 10 -10.95 6.85 0.83
C TRP A 10 -11.58 5.70 0.04
N VAL A 11 -12.89 5.49 0.22
CA VAL A 11 -13.61 4.40 -0.45
C VAL A 11 -13.45 4.48 -1.97
N GLY A 12 -13.64 5.66 -2.56
CA GLY A 12 -13.53 5.83 -4.00
C GLY A 12 -12.14 5.49 -4.53
N ASP A 13 -11.10 5.97 -3.85
CA ASP A 13 -9.72 5.69 -4.23
C ASP A 13 -9.40 4.20 -4.07
N LEU A 14 -9.90 3.56 -3.01
CA LEU A 14 -9.69 2.13 -2.81
C LEU A 14 -10.35 1.33 -3.92
N VAL A 15 -11.58 1.68 -4.31
CA VAL A 15 -12.27 1.01 -5.42
C VAL A 15 -11.44 1.12 -6.70
N MET A 16 -10.89 2.31 -7.00
CA MET A 16 -10.01 2.49 -8.15
C MET A 16 -8.71 1.68 -8.04
N ALA A 17 -8.22 1.46 -6.83
CA ALA A 17 -7.00 0.70 -6.61
C ALA A 17 -7.20 -0.82 -6.76
N THR A 18 -8.44 -1.32 -6.71
CA THR A 18 -8.71 -2.76 -6.75
C THR A 18 -8.20 -3.43 -8.03
N ALA A 19 -8.21 -2.73 -9.15
CA ALA A 19 -7.68 -3.26 -10.40
C ALA A 19 -6.16 -3.51 -10.30
N ALA A 20 -5.42 -2.57 -9.73
CA ALA A 20 -3.99 -2.74 -9.49
C ALA A 20 -3.72 -3.84 -8.47
N MET A 21 -4.53 -3.93 -7.42
CA MET A 21 -4.44 -5.00 -6.43
C MET A 21 -4.69 -6.36 -7.05
N ARG A 22 -5.65 -6.47 -7.97
CA ARG A 22 -5.90 -7.70 -8.72
C ARG A 22 -4.67 -8.10 -9.55
N ALA A 23 -4.01 -7.14 -10.18
CA ALA A 23 -2.80 -7.41 -10.94
C ALA A 23 -1.67 -7.93 -10.03
N VAL A 24 -1.56 -7.41 -8.81
CA VAL A 24 -0.58 -7.91 -7.83
C VAL A 24 -0.92 -9.34 -7.44
N ARG A 25 -2.18 -9.64 -7.15
CA ARG A 25 -2.61 -11.00 -6.81
C ARG A 25 -2.31 -11.99 -7.95
N ASP A 26 -2.58 -11.59 -9.18
CA ASP A 26 -2.35 -12.43 -10.34
C ASP A 26 -0.85 -12.68 -10.59
N ARG A 27 -0.01 -11.68 -10.35
CA ARG A 27 1.44 -11.80 -10.51
C ARG A 27 2.07 -12.66 -9.42
N TYR A 28 1.53 -12.59 -8.20
CA TYR A 28 2.07 -13.30 -7.04
C TYR A 28 0.97 -14.15 -6.39
N PRO A 29 0.49 -15.19 -7.09
CA PRO A 29 -0.69 -15.94 -6.63
C PRO A 29 -0.47 -16.71 -5.34
N ARG A 30 0.79 -17.04 -5.01
CA ARG A 30 1.15 -17.77 -3.80
C ARG A 30 1.62 -16.89 -2.65
N ALA A 31 1.72 -15.60 -2.87
CA ALA A 31 2.14 -14.67 -1.83
C ALA A 31 1.00 -14.46 -0.83
N GLU A 32 1.36 -14.27 0.43
CA GLU A 32 0.42 -13.78 1.42
C GLU A 32 0.36 -12.26 1.30
N ILE A 33 -0.82 -11.74 1.00
CA ILE A 33 -1.04 -10.30 0.83
C ILE A 33 -1.76 -9.76 2.04
N ILE A 34 -1.12 -8.79 2.71
CA ILE A 34 -1.65 -8.13 3.90
C ILE A 34 -2.07 -6.72 3.49
N GLY A 35 -3.36 -6.42 3.62
CA GLY A 35 -3.87 -5.08 3.38
C GLY A 35 -3.75 -4.23 4.64
N ILE A 36 -3.12 -3.06 4.52
CA ILE A 36 -3.00 -2.11 5.62
C ILE A 36 -3.94 -0.95 5.32
N MET A 37 -4.94 -0.75 6.16
CA MET A 37 -6.05 0.13 5.85
C MET A 37 -6.72 0.71 7.08
N ARG A 38 -7.55 1.72 6.86
CA ARG A 38 -8.47 2.20 7.88
C ARG A 38 -9.52 1.12 8.14
N PRO A 39 -9.94 0.91 9.41
CA PRO A 39 -10.89 -0.16 9.74
C PRO A 39 -12.21 -0.10 8.95
N TYR A 40 -12.73 1.10 8.67
CA TYR A 40 -13.99 1.26 7.95
C TYR A 40 -13.92 0.82 6.48
N LEU A 41 -12.72 0.60 5.94
CA LEU A 41 -12.53 0.18 4.54
C LEU A 41 -12.52 -1.34 4.37
N ALA A 42 -12.46 -2.11 5.45
CA ALA A 42 -12.34 -3.56 5.39
C ALA A 42 -13.47 -4.20 4.59
N GLU A 43 -14.69 -3.69 4.74
CA GLU A 43 -15.87 -4.23 4.04
C GLU A 43 -15.76 -4.11 2.52
N VAL A 44 -15.06 -3.10 2.02
CA VAL A 44 -14.89 -2.90 0.57
C VAL A 44 -14.17 -4.08 -0.07
N LEU A 45 -13.21 -4.66 0.64
CA LEU A 45 -12.38 -5.75 0.11
C LEU A 45 -12.87 -7.13 0.53
N GLU A 46 -13.87 -7.21 1.40
CA GLU A 46 -14.41 -8.47 1.88
C GLU A 46 -14.94 -9.32 0.73
N GLY A 47 -14.53 -10.58 0.70
CA GLY A 47 -14.96 -11.52 -0.34
C GLY A 47 -14.32 -11.34 -1.71
N THR A 48 -13.42 -10.37 -1.89
CA THR A 48 -12.79 -10.12 -3.20
C THR A 48 -11.63 -11.08 -3.51
N GLY A 49 -11.03 -11.68 -2.50
CA GLY A 49 -9.82 -12.51 -2.68
C GLY A 49 -8.55 -11.70 -2.97
N LEU A 50 -8.61 -10.37 -2.87
CA LEU A 50 -7.46 -9.51 -3.17
C LEU A 50 -6.41 -9.54 -2.06
N ILE A 51 -6.83 -9.71 -0.82
CA ILE A 51 -5.94 -9.76 0.34
C ILE A 51 -6.26 -11.01 1.17
N ASP A 52 -5.26 -11.47 1.91
CA ASP A 52 -5.40 -12.64 2.81
C ASP A 52 -5.66 -12.23 4.25
N ARG A 53 -5.06 -11.13 4.68
CA ARG A 53 -5.23 -10.59 6.04
C ARG A 53 -5.23 -9.08 6.02
N GLU A 54 -5.71 -8.50 7.11
CA GLU A 54 -5.79 -7.05 7.30
C GLU A 54 -5.01 -6.63 8.54
N LEU A 55 -4.30 -5.51 8.44
CA LEU A 55 -3.77 -4.77 9.57
C LEU A 55 -4.31 -3.35 9.49
N TYR A 56 -4.70 -2.79 10.61
CA TYR A 56 -5.37 -1.50 10.61
C TYR A 56 -4.45 -0.37 11.01
N HIS A 57 -4.58 0.75 10.31
CA HIS A 57 -3.93 2.00 10.61
C HIS A 57 -4.99 3.08 10.80
N ASP A 58 -5.17 3.51 12.03
CA ASP A 58 -6.14 4.55 12.37
C ASP A 58 -5.56 5.46 13.47
N PRO A 59 -4.72 6.45 13.08
CA PRO A 59 -4.02 7.29 14.05
C PRO A 59 -4.94 8.21 14.87
N ARG A 60 -6.16 8.44 14.37
CA ARG A 60 -7.16 9.26 15.06
C ARG A 60 -8.20 8.42 15.81
N GLY A 61 -8.12 7.10 15.68
CA GLY A 61 -9.02 6.19 16.37
C GLY A 61 -8.64 6.01 17.84
N THR A 62 -9.52 5.33 18.56
CA THR A 62 -9.35 5.07 19.99
C THR A 62 -8.47 3.87 20.31
N ASN A 63 -8.27 2.96 19.34
CA ASN A 63 -7.50 1.74 19.56
C ASN A 63 -6.01 2.01 19.40
N PRO A 64 -5.20 1.90 20.47
CA PRO A 64 -3.76 2.13 20.39
C PRO A 64 -3.03 1.19 19.42
N ALA A 65 -3.55 -0.02 19.21
CA ALA A 65 -2.95 -0.98 18.28
C ALA A 65 -2.98 -0.53 16.82
N HIS A 66 -3.85 0.43 16.48
CA HIS A 66 -3.97 0.97 15.13
C HIS A 66 -3.08 2.19 14.88
N ARG A 67 -2.29 2.61 15.86
CA ARG A 67 -1.38 3.75 15.72
C ARG A 67 -0.09 3.32 15.01
N GLY A 68 0.59 4.30 14.41
CA GLY A 68 1.74 4.05 13.56
C GLY A 68 2.85 3.23 14.22
N TRP A 69 3.24 3.54 15.48
CA TRP A 69 4.29 2.80 16.14
C TRP A 69 3.90 1.35 16.46
N ALA A 70 2.64 1.12 16.86
CA ALA A 70 2.14 -0.22 17.12
C ALA A 70 2.05 -1.02 15.82
N LEU A 71 1.59 -0.39 14.74
CA LEU A 71 1.54 -1.01 13.42
C LEU A 71 2.95 -1.38 12.94
N SER A 72 3.92 -0.49 13.11
CA SER A 72 5.31 -0.78 12.72
C SER A 72 5.86 -2.01 13.45
N ARG A 73 5.54 -2.16 14.73
CA ARG A 73 5.94 -3.35 15.51
C ARG A 73 5.30 -4.62 14.95
N GLN A 74 4.01 -4.56 14.60
CA GLN A 74 3.31 -5.69 14.00
C GLN A 74 3.96 -6.07 12.66
N LEU A 75 4.29 -5.08 11.83
CA LEU A 75 4.93 -5.30 10.54
C LEU A 75 6.31 -5.96 10.68
N ARG A 76 7.09 -5.56 11.69
CA ARG A 76 8.40 -6.20 11.94
C ARG A 76 8.28 -7.68 12.23
N LEU A 77 7.25 -8.07 12.99
CA LEU A 77 7.01 -9.47 13.31
C LEU A 77 6.60 -10.28 12.07
N GLU A 78 5.96 -9.63 11.11
CA GLU A 78 5.51 -10.29 9.88
C GLU A 78 6.64 -10.58 8.89
N LYS A 79 7.75 -9.86 8.94
CA LYS A 79 8.90 -10.01 8.02
C LYS A 79 8.47 -9.89 6.56
N ILE A 80 7.94 -8.73 6.21
CA ILE A 80 7.37 -8.50 4.88
C ILE A 80 8.46 -8.22 3.85
N ASN A 81 8.35 -8.86 2.70
CA ASN A 81 9.33 -8.76 1.62
C ASN A 81 9.10 -7.54 0.71
N LEU A 82 7.85 -7.21 0.43
CA LEU A 82 7.47 -6.16 -0.49
C LEU A 82 6.32 -5.34 0.05
N GLY A 83 6.47 -4.02 0.05
CA GLY A 83 5.40 -3.09 0.40
C GLY A 83 5.09 -2.17 -0.76
N LEU A 84 3.81 -2.08 -1.13
CA LEU A 84 3.30 -1.13 -2.10
C LEU A 84 2.54 -0.04 -1.35
N LEU A 85 2.99 1.22 -1.53
CA LEU A 85 2.46 2.36 -0.80
C LEU A 85 1.58 3.19 -1.72
N PHE A 86 0.28 2.90 -1.74
CA PHE A 86 -0.67 3.66 -2.56
C PHE A 86 -0.92 5.06 -2.00
N PRO A 87 -1.03 5.28 -0.66
CA PRO A 87 -1.09 6.64 -0.14
C PRO A 87 0.24 7.37 -0.33
N ASN A 88 0.19 8.68 -0.52
CA ASN A 88 1.37 9.50 -0.76
C ASN A 88 1.90 10.21 0.49
N SER A 89 1.45 9.84 1.68
CA SER A 89 1.85 10.53 2.90
C SER A 89 3.25 10.13 3.37
N PHE A 90 3.92 11.08 4.01
CA PHE A 90 5.20 10.83 4.67
C PHE A 90 5.06 9.75 5.75
N ARG A 91 3.96 9.78 6.50
CA ARG A 91 3.70 8.83 7.59
C ARG A 91 3.66 7.39 7.10
N THR A 92 3.03 7.14 5.96
CA THR A 92 2.95 5.79 5.39
C THR A 92 4.34 5.24 5.09
N ALA A 93 5.20 6.05 4.47
CA ALA A 93 6.57 5.65 4.17
C ALA A 93 7.39 5.40 5.45
N LEU A 94 7.20 6.26 6.45
CA LEU A 94 7.89 6.10 7.74
C LEU A 94 7.47 4.79 8.44
N ILE A 95 6.19 4.48 8.43
CA ILE A 95 5.66 3.23 9.01
C ILE A 95 6.24 2.02 8.30
N ALA A 96 6.29 2.03 6.97
CA ALA A 96 6.84 0.94 6.19
C ALA A 96 8.33 0.73 6.48
N TRP A 97 9.08 1.81 6.57
CA TRP A 97 10.51 1.76 6.92
C TRP A 97 10.72 1.24 8.34
N ALA A 98 10.02 1.80 9.31
CA ALA A 98 10.10 1.37 10.71
C ALA A 98 9.60 -0.06 10.89
N GLY A 99 8.68 -0.51 10.04
CA GLY A 99 8.17 -1.88 10.01
C GLY A 99 9.13 -2.89 9.40
N GLY A 100 10.29 -2.46 8.92
CA GLY A 100 11.31 -3.37 8.40
C GLY A 100 10.96 -4.05 7.08
N ILE A 101 10.05 -3.47 6.29
CA ILE A 101 9.71 -4.02 4.98
C ILE A 101 10.93 -3.91 4.06
N GLU A 102 11.34 -5.02 3.45
CA GLU A 102 12.58 -5.08 2.69
C GLU A 102 12.56 -4.17 1.46
N ARG A 103 11.53 -4.25 0.66
CA ARG A 103 11.37 -3.44 -0.54
C ARG A 103 10.12 -2.58 -0.41
N ARG A 104 10.32 -1.26 -0.46
CA ARG A 104 9.24 -0.29 -0.25
C ARG A 104 9.10 0.55 -1.51
N VAL A 105 7.97 0.39 -2.19
CA VAL A 105 7.69 1.02 -3.48
C VAL A 105 6.60 2.07 -3.33
N GLY A 106 6.89 3.28 -3.73
CA GLY A 106 5.94 4.38 -3.66
C GLY A 106 6.42 5.59 -4.43
N PHE A 107 5.58 6.63 -4.52
CA PHE A 107 5.96 7.86 -5.18
C PHE A 107 6.77 8.76 -4.24
N ALA A 108 7.77 9.45 -4.79
CA ALA A 108 8.65 10.36 -4.05
C ALA A 108 7.94 11.70 -3.81
N ARG A 109 6.93 11.70 -2.94
CA ARG A 109 6.19 12.90 -2.52
C ARG A 109 6.40 13.15 -1.04
N ASP A 110 6.12 14.37 -0.58
CA ASP A 110 6.12 14.74 0.85
C ASP A 110 7.43 14.40 1.57
N ALA A 111 8.57 14.58 0.90
CA ALA A 111 9.91 14.34 1.44
C ALA A 111 10.18 12.89 1.89
N ARG A 112 9.36 11.94 1.46
CA ARG A 112 9.45 10.54 1.91
C ARG A 112 10.44 9.68 1.12
N ARG A 113 11.11 10.24 0.14
CA ARG A 113 12.05 9.51 -0.74
C ARG A 113 13.06 8.68 0.04
N TRP A 114 13.55 9.19 1.17
CA TRP A 114 14.58 8.52 1.98
C TRP A 114 14.09 7.22 2.62
N PHE A 115 12.78 7.05 2.78
CA PHE A 115 12.19 5.87 3.38
C PHE A 115 11.73 4.83 2.35
N LEU A 116 11.90 5.13 1.06
CA LEU A 116 11.54 4.22 -0.03
C LEU A 116 12.79 3.57 -0.61
N THR A 117 12.70 2.26 -0.92
CA THR A 117 13.75 1.58 -1.68
C THR A 117 13.60 1.85 -3.17
N ASP A 118 12.35 1.93 -3.63
CA ASP A 118 11.99 2.18 -5.03
C ASP A 118 11.10 3.42 -5.04
N ALA A 119 11.73 4.59 -5.18
CA ALA A 119 11.01 5.86 -5.20
C ALA A 119 10.68 6.25 -6.64
N LEU A 120 9.41 6.13 -7.02
CA LEU A 120 8.96 6.51 -8.35
C LEU A 120 8.76 8.01 -8.44
N LYS A 121 9.16 8.58 -9.58
CA LYS A 121 8.97 10.00 -9.82
C LYS A 121 7.47 10.28 -10.05
N PRO A 122 6.84 11.16 -9.25
CA PRO A 122 5.45 11.51 -9.48
C PRO A 122 5.30 12.34 -10.76
N LYS A 123 4.14 12.21 -11.42
CA LYS A 123 3.80 13.09 -12.53
C LYS A 123 3.58 14.51 -12.03
N SER A 124 3.86 15.50 -12.89
CA SER A 124 3.66 16.89 -12.53
C SER A 124 2.19 17.16 -12.17
N ARG A 125 1.96 17.91 -11.08
CA ARG A 125 0.61 18.34 -10.69
C ARG A 125 -0.05 19.22 -11.76
N LYS A 126 0.75 19.83 -12.64
CA LYS A 126 0.26 20.66 -13.75
C LYS A 126 -0.34 19.84 -14.89
N THR A 127 -0.05 18.54 -14.94
CA THR A 127 -0.58 17.66 -15.97
C THR A 127 -1.68 16.81 -15.34
N PRO A 128 -2.96 17.06 -15.67
CA PRO A 128 -4.05 16.23 -15.15
C PRO A 128 -3.85 14.77 -15.56
N HIS A 129 -4.00 13.86 -14.61
CA HIS A 129 -3.98 12.43 -14.89
C HIS A 129 -4.88 11.71 -13.88
N PRO A 130 -5.54 10.61 -14.28
CA PRO A 130 -6.34 9.84 -13.34
C PRO A 130 -5.50 9.24 -12.22
N VAL A 131 -6.04 9.21 -11.00
CA VAL A 131 -5.38 8.60 -9.84
C VAL A 131 -5.10 7.12 -10.09
N ILE A 132 -5.98 6.45 -10.83
CA ILE A 132 -5.81 5.03 -11.17
C ILE A 132 -4.49 4.76 -11.91
N ASP A 133 -4.00 5.72 -12.70
CA ASP A 133 -2.71 5.58 -13.39
C ASP A 133 -1.55 5.49 -12.41
N GLU A 134 -1.62 6.18 -11.29
CA GLU A 134 -0.59 6.09 -10.25
C GLU A 134 -0.54 4.68 -9.67
N TYR A 135 -1.69 4.08 -9.39
CA TYR A 135 -1.76 2.73 -8.86
C TYR A 135 -1.22 1.70 -9.87
N TRP A 136 -1.55 1.87 -11.14
CA TRP A 136 -1.02 1.02 -12.22
C TRP A 136 0.50 1.13 -12.34
N ARG A 137 1.06 2.33 -12.21
CA ARG A 137 2.51 2.53 -12.27
C ARG A 137 3.23 1.79 -11.15
N LEU A 138 2.67 1.79 -9.94
CA LEU A 138 3.23 1.06 -8.82
C LEU A 138 3.19 -0.45 -9.08
N ALA A 139 2.06 -0.97 -9.55
CA ALA A 139 1.91 -2.39 -9.87
C ALA A 139 2.87 -2.80 -11.00
N ALA A 140 2.96 -1.99 -12.05
CA ALA A 140 3.84 -2.27 -13.17
C ALA A 140 5.32 -2.31 -12.76
N HIS A 141 5.71 -1.44 -11.83
CA HIS A 141 7.09 -1.39 -11.35
C HIS A 141 7.52 -2.70 -10.68
N VAL A 142 6.61 -3.42 -10.05
CA VAL A 142 6.88 -4.70 -9.41
C VAL A 142 6.59 -5.90 -10.32
N GLY A 143 6.46 -5.66 -11.61
CA GLY A 143 6.35 -6.72 -12.62
C GLY A 143 4.94 -7.18 -12.94
N CYS A 144 3.91 -6.45 -12.51
CA CYS A 144 2.53 -6.80 -12.82
C CYS A 144 2.15 -6.38 -14.24
N ARG A 145 1.30 -7.18 -14.89
CA ARG A 145 0.73 -6.80 -16.18
C ARG A 145 -0.37 -5.77 -15.95
N THR A 146 -0.26 -4.65 -16.62
CA THR A 146 -1.32 -3.65 -16.60
C THR A 146 -2.35 -4.00 -17.68
N ALA A 147 -3.63 -3.82 -17.36
CA ALA A 147 -4.69 -3.98 -18.34
C ALA A 147 -4.54 -2.88 -19.38
N GLY A 148 -4.14 -3.27 -20.51
CA GLY A 148 -3.93 -2.38 -21.55
C GLY A 148 -4.10 -2.02 -22.64
#